data_cb968a3f21080169ddb2ead133b57c89
#
_entry.id   cb968a3f21080169ddb2ead133b57c89
#
_cell.length_a   1.000
_cell.length_b   1.000
_cell.length_c   1.000
_cell.angle_alpha   90.00
_cell.angle_beta   90.00
_cell.angle_gamma   90.00
#
_symmetry.space_group_name_H-M   'P 1'
#
loop_
_entity.id
_entity.type
_entity.pdbx_description
1 polymer ?
#
loop_
_entity_poly.entity_id
_entity_poly.type
_entity_poly.pdbx_seq_one_letter_code
_entity_poly.pdbx_strand_id
1 'polypeptide(L)'
;MDLQNADNYFHAFTYPNWKHIVSFGKRGEGPEEMLSAETFQFNSLDSIYALDANKMQISRWAISAKDHSATRQEVIRLDKNLIRSLDFCATDSCFLIPDYLGEHRYWQVDYSGKPIRSIGKIPTEKDLASEIRPALAQAWRSFIDYNPHNGILAMVTQLGESIEIYNTKENTHTVLYGPNG
;
A
#
# COMPACT_ATOMS: atom_id res chain seq x y z
N MET A 1 3.45 -13.00 -3.73
CA MET A 1 2.83 -13.13 -2.39
C MET A 1 1.83 -14.28 -2.45
N ASP A 2 1.80 -15.12 -1.44
CA ASP A 2 0.91 -16.26 -1.34
C ASP A 2 0.06 -16.17 -0.05
N LEU A 3 -1.20 -15.81 -0.21
CA LEU A 3 -2.14 -15.66 0.92
C LEU A 3 -2.68 -16.99 1.45
N GLN A 4 -2.50 -18.07 0.71
CA GLN A 4 -2.99 -19.40 1.06
C GLN A 4 -1.93 -20.29 1.70
N ASN A 5 -0.64 -19.95 1.56
CA ASN A 5 0.44 -20.70 2.19
C ASN A 5 0.35 -20.60 3.72
N ALA A 6 0.46 -21.73 4.41
CA ALA A 6 0.34 -21.77 5.86
C ALA A 6 1.55 -21.16 6.60
N ASP A 7 2.73 -21.17 5.98
CA ASP A 7 3.98 -20.84 6.66
C ASP A 7 4.51 -19.44 6.33
N ASN A 8 4.50 -19.06 5.05
CA ASN A 8 5.12 -17.82 4.59
C ASN A 8 4.25 -17.07 3.59
N TYR A 9 4.29 -15.74 3.63
CA TYR A 9 3.57 -14.88 2.70
C TYR A 9 4.30 -14.67 1.37
N PHE A 10 5.63 -14.74 1.34
CA PHE A 10 6.43 -14.36 0.18
C PHE A 10 7.34 -15.49 -0.27
N HIS A 11 7.46 -15.63 -1.59
CA HIS A 11 8.38 -16.55 -2.25
C HIS A 11 9.12 -15.79 -3.35
N ALA A 12 10.44 -15.77 -3.29
CA ALA A 12 11.29 -15.15 -4.30
C ALA A 12 11.82 -16.19 -5.28
N PHE A 13 11.87 -15.81 -6.56
CA PHE A 13 12.36 -16.63 -7.65
C PHE A 13 13.31 -15.84 -8.53
N THR A 14 14.24 -16.53 -9.19
CA THR A 14 15.07 -15.93 -10.23
C THR A 14 14.28 -15.68 -11.50
N TYR A 15 14.64 -14.66 -12.27
CA TYR A 15 14.13 -14.42 -13.62
C TYR A 15 15.30 -14.57 -14.63
N PRO A 16 15.12 -15.21 -15.81
CA PRO A 16 13.85 -15.76 -16.34
C PRO A 16 13.60 -17.23 -15.99
N ASN A 17 14.47 -17.88 -15.23
CA ASN A 17 14.45 -19.34 -15.05
C ASN A 17 13.52 -19.84 -13.94
N TRP A 18 12.89 -18.94 -13.19
CA TRP A 18 11.91 -19.21 -12.14
C TRP A 18 12.37 -20.22 -11.08
N LYS A 19 13.67 -20.23 -10.78
CA LYS A 19 14.19 -21.04 -9.68
C LYS A 19 13.89 -20.37 -8.36
N HIS A 20 13.33 -21.16 -7.42
CA HIS A 20 13.08 -20.70 -6.07
C HIS A 20 14.38 -20.27 -5.37
N ILE A 21 14.37 -19.11 -4.75
CA ILE A 21 15.48 -18.55 -3.97
C ILE A 21 15.22 -18.77 -2.49
N VAL A 22 14.13 -18.20 -1.97
CA VAL A 22 13.80 -18.21 -0.54
C VAL A 22 12.31 -17.94 -0.31
N SER A 23 11.76 -18.51 0.76
CA SER A 23 10.44 -18.17 1.30
C SER A 23 10.62 -17.36 2.59
N PHE A 24 9.86 -16.29 2.77
CA PHE A 24 10.00 -15.37 3.91
C PHE A 24 8.69 -14.69 4.26
N GLY A 25 8.70 -13.85 5.31
CA GLY A 25 7.48 -13.26 5.86
C GLY A 25 6.66 -14.33 6.55
N LYS A 26 7.24 -15.04 7.52
CA LYS A 26 6.59 -16.12 8.27
C LYS A 26 5.29 -15.63 8.90
N ARG A 27 4.24 -16.44 8.84
CA ARG A 27 2.95 -16.16 9.44
C ARG A 27 3.00 -16.35 10.94
N GLY A 28 2.39 -15.42 11.69
CA GLY A 28 2.25 -15.53 13.12
C GLY A 28 2.23 -14.19 13.84
N GLU A 29 2.12 -14.27 15.17
CA GLU A 29 2.01 -13.10 16.05
C GLU A 29 3.35 -12.63 16.60
N GLY A 30 4.40 -13.41 16.43
CA GLY A 30 5.73 -13.09 16.94
C GLY A 30 6.30 -11.78 16.34
N PRO A 31 7.34 -11.21 16.98
CA PRO A 31 7.90 -9.92 16.57
C PRO A 31 8.51 -9.96 15.15
N GLU A 32 9.01 -11.13 14.75
CA GLU A 32 9.60 -11.35 13.41
C GLU A 32 8.60 -11.92 12.40
N GLU A 33 7.35 -12.18 12.81
CA GLU A 33 6.29 -12.77 12.01
C GLU A 33 5.33 -11.70 11.48
N MET A 34 4.49 -12.05 10.53
CA MET A 34 3.47 -11.19 9.93
C MET A 34 2.07 -11.77 10.19
N LEU A 35 1.14 -10.93 10.62
CA LEU A 35 -0.25 -11.32 10.86
C LEU A 35 -1.09 -11.29 9.59
N SER A 36 -0.94 -10.24 8.78
CA SER A 36 -1.76 -10.00 7.59
C SER A 36 -0.96 -9.23 6.56
N ALA A 37 -0.27 -9.95 5.66
CA ALA A 37 0.35 -9.31 4.51
C ALA A 37 -0.74 -8.97 3.50
N GLU A 38 -0.96 -7.67 3.24
CA GLU A 38 -1.99 -7.20 2.31
C GLU A 38 -1.43 -6.88 0.93
N THR A 39 -0.29 -6.20 0.89
CA THR A 39 0.36 -5.81 -0.35
C THR A 39 1.87 -5.67 -0.17
N PHE A 40 2.59 -5.63 -1.28
CA PHE A 40 4.01 -5.33 -1.30
C PHE A 40 4.37 -4.51 -2.54
N GLN A 41 5.46 -3.77 -2.46
CA GLN A 41 6.04 -3.06 -3.58
C GLN A 41 7.54 -3.30 -3.67
N PHE A 42 8.07 -3.34 -4.89
CA PHE A 42 9.51 -3.34 -5.11
C PHE A 42 10.09 -1.96 -4.76
N ASN A 43 11.13 -1.98 -3.92
CA ASN A 43 11.98 -0.83 -3.68
C ASN A 43 13.19 -0.85 -4.65
N SER A 44 13.67 -2.06 -4.94
CA SER A 44 14.68 -2.38 -5.95
C SER A 44 14.50 -3.82 -6.42
N LEU A 45 15.34 -4.31 -7.32
CA LEU A 45 15.27 -5.70 -7.81
C LEU A 45 15.48 -6.76 -6.71
N ASP A 46 16.13 -6.39 -5.62
CA ASP A 46 16.49 -7.25 -4.49
C ASP A 46 15.91 -6.76 -3.16
N SER A 47 14.97 -5.83 -3.20
CA SER A 47 14.34 -5.26 -2.00
C SER A 47 12.86 -4.96 -2.21
N ILE A 48 12.06 -5.32 -1.20
CA ILE A 48 10.63 -4.99 -1.18
C ILE A 48 10.24 -4.26 0.10
N TYR A 49 9.19 -3.45 0.02
CA TYR A 49 8.35 -3.07 1.15
C TYR A 49 7.13 -3.99 1.20
N ALA A 50 6.75 -4.44 2.39
CA ALA A 50 5.59 -5.29 2.61
C ALA A 50 4.73 -4.72 3.75
N LEU A 51 3.43 -4.56 3.49
CA LEU A 51 2.46 -4.04 4.47
C LEU A 51 1.84 -5.19 5.26
N ASP A 52 1.94 -5.10 6.58
CA ASP A 52 1.15 -5.90 7.54
C ASP A 52 0.05 -5.00 8.13
N ALA A 53 -1.17 -5.15 7.63
CA ALA A 53 -2.28 -4.30 8.01
C ALA A 53 -2.68 -4.46 9.48
N ASN A 54 -2.63 -5.68 10.01
CA ASN A 54 -3.03 -5.96 11.39
C ASN A 54 -1.99 -5.50 12.41
N LYS A 55 -0.71 -5.51 12.04
CA LYS A 55 0.37 -4.92 12.87
C LYS A 55 0.56 -3.43 12.62
N MET A 56 -0.16 -2.86 11.64
CA MET A 56 -0.03 -1.45 11.23
C MET A 56 1.44 -1.08 10.98
N GLN A 57 2.11 -1.86 10.12
CA GLN A 57 3.52 -1.65 9.82
C GLN A 57 3.87 -1.98 8.37
N ILE A 58 4.86 -1.27 7.86
CA ILE A 58 5.52 -1.59 6.59
C ILE A 58 6.91 -2.09 6.93
N SER A 59 7.27 -3.27 6.42
CA SER A 59 8.60 -3.85 6.62
C SER A 59 9.39 -3.82 5.33
N ARG A 60 10.65 -3.40 5.40
CA ARG A 60 11.58 -3.49 4.28
C ARG A 60 12.38 -4.78 4.36
N TRP A 61 12.39 -5.54 3.28
CA TRP A 61 13.11 -6.80 3.15
C TRP A 61 14.16 -6.70 2.06
N ALA A 62 15.38 -7.17 2.34
CA ALA A 62 16.40 -7.42 1.33
C ALA A 62 16.45 -8.89 1.00
N ILE A 63 16.60 -9.21 -0.28
CA ILE A 63 16.58 -10.57 -0.83
C ILE A 63 17.93 -10.84 -1.48
N SER A 64 18.63 -11.89 -1.06
CA SER A 64 19.90 -12.30 -1.63
C SER A 64 19.72 -13.61 -2.40
N ALA A 65 19.82 -13.52 -3.72
CA ALA A 65 19.82 -14.72 -4.56
C ALA A 65 21.09 -15.56 -4.36
N LYS A 66 22.21 -14.92 -4.01
CA LYS A 66 23.49 -15.59 -3.76
C LYS A 66 23.45 -16.43 -2.49
N ASP A 67 22.87 -15.88 -1.43
CA ASP A 67 22.87 -16.50 -0.10
C ASP A 67 21.57 -17.27 0.18
N HIS A 68 20.65 -17.31 -0.79
CA HIS A 68 19.32 -17.91 -0.64
C HIS A 68 18.60 -17.43 0.62
N SER A 69 18.63 -16.11 0.88
CA SER A 69 18.13 -15.53 2.12
C SER A 69 17.27 -14.28 1.85
N ALA A 70 16.39 -13.99 2.79
CA ALA A 70 15.69 -12.72 2.90
C ALA A 70 15.79 -12.20 4.33
N THR A 71 16.22 -10.96 4.47
CA THR A 71 16.44 -10.33 5.78
C THR A 71 15.55 -9.10 5.91
N ARG A 72 14.78 -9.04 7.01
CA ARG A 72 14.03 -7.85 7.38
C ARG A 72 14.99 -6.79 7.91
N GLN A 73 15.14 -5.71 7.16
CA GLN A 73 16.08 -4.64 7.48
C GLN A 73 15.47 -3.55 8.34
N GLU A 74 14.18 -3.30 8.15
CA GLU A 74 13.51 -2.19 8.79
C GLU A 74 12.03 -2.52 9.05
N VAL A 75 11.50 -1.98 10.15
CA VAL A 75 10.07 -2.02 10.48
C VAL A 75 9.60 -0.59 10.72
N ILE A 76 8.74 -0.10 9.86
CA ILE A 76 8.15 1.23 9.90
C ILE A 76 6.74 1.08 10.49
N ARG A 77 6.55 1.54 11.72
CA ARG A 77 5.24 1.51 12.38
C ARG A 77 4.41 2.69 11.92
N LEU A 78 3.23 2.39 11.40
CA LEU A 78 2.29 3.41 10.94
C LEU A 78 1.61 4.10 12.13
N ASP A 79 1.34 5.40 11.98
CA ASP A 79 0.59 6.17 12.96
C ASP A 79 -0.81 5.57 13.17
N LYS A 80 -1.33 5.71 14.40
CA LYS A 80 -2.64 5.20 14.80
C LYS A 80 -3.81 5.72 13.97
N ASN A 81 -3.67 6.85 13.30
CA ASN A 81 -4.68 7.41 12.40
C ASN A 81 -4.72 6.72 11.03
N LEU A 82 -3.72 5.87 10.72
CA LEU A 82 -3.64 5.09 9.48
C LEU A 82 -4.21 3.68 9.64
N ILE A 83 -5.23 3.52 10.49
CA ILE A 83 -5.88 2.23 10.73
C ILE A 83 -6.50 1.67 9.45
N ARG A 84 -6.50 0.34 9.35
CA ARG A 84 -7.05 -0.40 8.20
C ARG A 84 -6.37 -0.09 6.87
N SER A 85 -5.11 0.36 6.89
CA SER A 85 -4.34 0.50 5.64
C SER A 85 -4.21 -0.88 4.98
N LEU A 86 -4.73 -0.99 3.75
CA LEU A 86 -4.73 -2.23 2.98
C LEU A 86 -3.87 -2.14 1.72
N ASP A 87 -3.40 -0.92 1.39
CA ASP A 87 -2.55 -0.65 0.25
C ASP A 87 -1.64 0.54 0.51
N PHE A 88 -0.57 0.67 -0.26
CA PHE A 88 0.34 1.80 -0.23
C PHE A 88 1.14 1.89 -1.53
N CYS A 89 1.65 3.09 -1.84
CA CYS A 89 2.69 3.29 -2.84
C CYS A 89 3.91 3.94 -2.19
N ALA A 90 5.09 3.39 -2.43
CA ALA A 90 6.35 4.02 -2.07
C ALA A 90 6.76 4.99 -3.20
N THR A 91 7.11 6.22 -2.81
CA THR A 91 7.69 7.24 -3.71
C THR A 91 9.16 7.47 -3.34
N ASP A 92 9.84 8.42 -3.95
CA ASP A 92 11.22 8.75 -3.57
C ASP A 92 11.34 9.41 -2.18
N SER A 93 10.24 9.91 -1.61
CA SER A 93 10.27 10.73 -0.39
C SER A 93 9.27 10.33 0.70
N CYS A 94 8.25 9.54 0.36
CA CYS A 94 7.18 9.18 1.29
C CYS A 94 6.40 7.95 0.82
N PHE A 95 5.51 7.45 1.69
CA PHE A 95 4.45 6.55 1.29
C PHE A 95 3.18 7.34 0.96
N LEU A 96 2.42 6.88 -0.03
CA LEU A 96 1.05 7.30 -0.30
C LEU A 96 0.14 6.17 0.16
N ILE A 97 -0.70 6.44 1.14
CA ILE A 97 -1.57 5.43 1.78
C ILE A 97 -3.02 5.89 1.68
N PRO A 98 -3.93 5.10 1.08
CA PRO A 98 -5.35 5.43 1.04
C PRO A 98 -5.95 5.59 2.45
N ASP A 99 -6.84 6.57 2.62
CA ASP A 99 -7.54 6.79 3.88
C ASP A 99 -8.81 5.93 3.95
N TYR A 100 -8.80 4.95 4.84
CA TYR A 100 -9.95 4.07 5.06
C TYR A 100 -10.91 4.56 6.15
N LEU A 101 -10.63 5.71 6.77
CA LEU A 101 -11.58 6.41 7.65
C LEU A 101 -12.55 7.31 6.88
N GLY A 102 -12.20 7.65 5.64
CA GLY A 102 -13.06 8.41 4.73
C GLY A 102 -13.09 9.93 4.98
N GLU A 103 -12.14 10.45 5.74
CA GLU A 103 -11.99 11.91 5.92
C GLU A 103 -11.27 12.55 4.74
N HIS A 104 -10.35 11.81 4.17
CA HIS A 104 -9.51 12.21 3.04
C HIS A 104 -9.50 11.12 1.97
N ARG A 105 -8.83 11.36 0.86
CA ARG A 105 -8.66 10.33 -0.15
C ARG A 105 -7.44 9.46 0.13
N TYR A 106 -6.33 10.08 0.50
CA TYR A 106 -5.11 9.39 0.95
C TYR A 106 -4.21 10.30 1.78
N TRP A 107 -3.24 9.68 2.41
CA TRP A 107 -2.23 10.29 3.23
C TRP A 107 -0.86 10.24 2.54
N GLN A 108 -0.09 11.32 2.66
CA GLN A 108 1.36 11.26 2.55
C GLN A 108 1.93 10.94 3.93
N VAL A 109 2.75 9.91 3.98
CA VAL A 109 3.33 9.37 5.23
C VAL A 109 4.84 9.30 5.06
N ASP A 110 5.61 9.84 5.96
CA ASP A 110 7.06 9.77 5.90
C ASP A 110 7.58 8.33 6.14
N TYR A 111 8.85 8.11 5.87
CA TYR A 111 9.47 6.80 6.08
C TYR A 111 9.66 6.43 7.57
N SER A 112 9.26 7.28 8.52
CA SER A 112 9.11 6.93 9.93
C SER A 112 7.70 6.47 10.31
N GLY A 113 6.76 6.46 9.35
CA GLY A 113 5.37 6.05 9.52
C GLY A 113 4.44 7.17 10.00
N LYS A 114 4.88 8.44 9.99
CA LYS A 114 4.08 9.58 10.45
C LYS A 114 3.41 10.29 9.28
N PRO A 115 2.11 10.65 9.42
CA PRO A 115 1.43 11.48 8.43
C PRO A 115 2.11 12.84 8.26
N ILE A 116 2.40 13.20 7.01
CA ILE A 116 2.89 14.53 6.61
C ILE A 116 1.70 15.45 6.33
N ARG A 117 0.78 14.96 5.48
CA ARG A 117 -0.46 15.65 5.10
C ARG A 117 -1.47 14.69 4.52
N SER A 118 -2.73 15.10 4.54
CA SER A 118 -3.81 14.44 3.81
C SER A 118 -4.01 15.07 2.43
N ILE A 119 -4.54 14.32 1.49
CA ILE A 119 -4.76 14.76 0.12
C ILE A 119 -6.16 14.34 -0.35
N GLY A 120 -6.83 15.29 -0.99
CA GLY A 120 -8.13 15.09 -1.61
C GLY A 120 -9.24 14.74 -0.60
N LYS A 121 -10.43 14.68 -1.11
CA LYS A 121 -11.61 14.11 -0.44
C LYS A 121 -12.16 13.02 -1.33
N ILE A 122 -12.89 12.08 -0.75
CA ILE A 122 -13.66 11.14 -1.56
C ILE A 122 -14.65 11.95 -2.41
N PRO A 123 -14.66 11.79 -3.74
CA PRO A 123 -15.55 12.51 -4.62
C PRO A 123 -17.01 12.10 -4.35
N THR A 124 -17.75 12.92 -3.64
CA THR A 124 -19.16 12.74 -3.34
C THR A 124 -19.84 14.09 -3.32
N GLU A 125 -21.06 14.14 -3.82
CA GLU A 125 -21.87 15.36 -3.85
C GLU A 125 -22.45 15.75 -2.49
N LYS A 126 -22.42 14.85 -1.51
CA LYS A 126 -23.07 15.03 -0.21
C LYS A 126 -22.05 15.08 0.91
N ASP A 127 -22.19 16.04 1.80
CA ASP A 127 -21.54 15.98 3.11
C ASP A 127 -22.18 14.86 3.93
N LEU A 128 -21.43 13.79 4.11
CA LEU A 128 -21.88 12.63 4.86
C LEU A 128 -21.50 12.76 6.33
N ALA A 129 -22.38 12.28 7.20
CA ALA A 129 -22.10 12.16 8.63
C ALA A 129 -20.85 11.30 8.87
N SER A 130 -20.11 11.61 9.93
CA SER A 130 -18.83 10.93 10.27
C SER A 130 -18.97 9.41 10.37
N GLU A 131 -20.13 8.92 10.82
CA GLU A 131 -20.42 7.50 11.00
C GLU A 131 -20.51 6.73 9.67
N ILE A 132 -20.83 7.43 8.57
CA ILE A 132 -21.00 6.83 7.23
C ILE A 132 -19.69 6.86 6.45
N ARG A 133 -18.75 7.74 6.79
CA ARG A 133 -17.49 7.93 6.06
C ARG A 133 -16.66 6.65 5.90
N PRO A 134 -16.49 5.77 6.91
CA PRO A 134 -15.77 4.52 6.71
C PRO A 134 -16.42 3.57 5.69
N ALA A 135 -17.77 3.54 5.64
CA ALA A 135 -18.48 2.76 4.63
C ALA A 135 -18.28 3.34 3.22
N LEU A 136 -18.27 4.68 3.10
CA LEU A 136 -17.96 5.36 1.86
C LEU A 136 -16.52 5.07 1.42
N ALA A 137 -15.54 5.12 2.33
CA ALA A 137 -14.16 4.79 2.03
C ALA A 137 -14.00 3.36 1.50
N GLN A 138 -14.77 2.41 2.03
CA GLN A 138 -14.79 1.03 1.53
C GLN A 138 -15.42 0.94 0.12
N ALA A 139 -16.47 1.68 -0.15
CA ALA A 139 -17.09 1.73 -1.49
C ALA A 139 -16.12 2.33 -2.53
N TRP A 140 -15.29 3.29 -2.12
CA TRP A 140 -14.28 3.94 -2.94
C TRP A 140 -12.90 3.26 -2.85
N ARG A 141 -12.83 2.07 -2.27
CA ARG A 141 -11.59 1.29 -2.27
C ARG A 141 -11.05 1.14 -3.69
N SER A 142 -9.77 1.46 -3.87
CA SER A 142 -9.14 1.50 -5.18
C SER A 142 -7.88 0.66 -5.19
N PHE A 143 -7.54 0.14 -6.36
CA PHE A 143 -6.17 -0.25 -6.68
C PHE A 143 -5.37 1.01 -6.96
N ILE A 144 -4.17 1.09 -6.44
CA ILE A 144 -3.31 2.26 -6.57
C ILE A 144 -1.96 1.87 -7.17
N ASP A 145 -1.43 2.74 -8.02
CA ASP A 145 -0.07 2.61 -8.55
C ASP A 145 0.55 3.99 -8.78
N TYR A 146 1.87 4.07 -8.57
CA TYR A 146 2.61 5.32 -8.65
C TYR A 146 3.75 5.20 -9.66
N ASN A 147 3.80 6.16 -10.59
CA ASN A 147 4.89 6.27 -11.54
C ASN A 147 5.94 7.29 -11.05
N PRO A 148 7.13 6.84 -10.60
CA PRO A 148 8.16 7.74 -10.08
C PRO A 148 8.74 8.69 -11.14
N HIS A 149 8.71 8.33 -12.43
CA HIS A 149 9.28 9.17 -13.49
C HIS A 149 8.51 10.48 -13.69
N ASN A 150 7.19 10.42 -13.61
CA ASN A 150 6.34 11.60 -13.83
C ASN A 150 5.64 12.12 -12.57
N GLY A 151 5.67 11.35 -11.46
CA GLY A 151 5.03 11.73 -10.21
C GLY A 151 3.50 11.54 -10.22
N ILE A 152 2.99 10.69 -11.09
CA ILE A 152 1.56 10.41 -11.19
C ILE A 152 1.18 9.22 -10.30
N LEU A 153 0.22 9.42 -9.41
CA LEU A 153 -0.53 8.36 -8.74
C LEU A 153 -1.84 8.13 -9.50
N ALA A 154 -2.06 6.91 -9.92
CA ALA A 154 -3.31 6.47 -10.51
C ALA A 154 -4.08 5.61 -9.51
N MET A 155 -5.40 5.80 -9.44
CA MET A 155 -6.29 5.03 -8.58
C MET A 155 -7.50 4.59 -9.40
N VAL A 156 -7.84 3.32 -9.32
CA VAL A 156 -9.03 2.75 -10.00
C VAL A 156 -9.92 2.12 -8.96
N THR A 157 -11.14 2.59 -8.84
CA THR A 157 -12.11 2.04 -7.87
C THR A 157 -12.43 0.58 -8.16
N GLN A 158 -12.52 -0.23 -7.10
CA GLN A 158 -12.82 -1.67 -7.23
C GLN A 158 -14.29 -1.93 -7.55
N LEU A 159 -15.19 -1.09 -7.05
CA LEU A 159 -16.64 -1.27 -7.13
C LEU A 159 -17.34 -0.18 -7.97
N GLY A 160 -16.62 0.80 -8.45
CA GLY A 160 -17.17 1.92 -9.21
C GLY A 160 -16.52 2.05 -10.58
N GLU A 161 -17.00 3.00 -11.37
CA GLU A 161 -16.49 3.31 -12.71
C GLU A 161 -15.65 4.59 -12.68
N SER A 162 -14.74 4.73 -11.69
CA SER A 162 -13.96 5.94 -11.52
C SER A 162 -12.46 5.67 -11.59
N ILE A 163 -11.76 6.56 -12.28
CA ILE A 163 -10.30 6.64 -12.31
C ILE A 163 -9.89 8.00 -11.75
N GLU A 164 -9.01 7.99 -10.79
CA GLU A 164 -8.44 9.19 -10.21
C GLU A 164 -6.98 9.31 -10.58
N ILE A 165 -6.57 10.50 -11.02
CA ILE A 165 -5.20 10.83 -11.39
C ILE A 165 -4.74 11.96 -10.48
N TYR A 166 -3.70 11.70 -9.71
CA TYR A 166 -3.08 12.72 -8.88
C TYR A 166 -1.63 12.94 -9.30
N ASN A 167 -1.33 14.20 -9.65
CA ASN A 167 0.03 14.65 -9.91
C ASN A 167 0.64 15.16 -8.60
N THR A 168 1.58 14.39 -8.03
CA THR A 168 2.22 14.74 -6.76
C THR A 168 3.14 15.95 -6.86
N LYS A 169 3.66 16.27 -8.05
CA LYS A 169 4.57 17.41 -8.30
C LYS A 169 3.79 18.71 -8.40
N GLU A 170 2.65 18.67 -9.10
CA GLU A 170 1.80 19.84 -9.34
C GLU A 170 0.68 20.00 -8.30
N ASN A 171 0.49 18.98 -7.47
CA ASN A 171 -0.59 18.89 -6.48
C ASN A 171 -1.99 19.05 -7.11
N THR A 172 -2.18 18.44 -8.30
CA THR A 172 -3.45 18.45 -9.02
C THR A 172 -4.12 17.08 -8.92
N HIS A 173 -5.45 17.07 -8.80
CA HIS A 173 -6.26 15.86 -8.70
C HIS A 173 -7.40 15.92 -9.72
N THR A 174 -7.50 14.91 -10.55
CA THR A 174 -8.54 14.77 -11.57
C THR A 174 -9.28 13.46 -11.36
N VAL A 175 -10.61 13.52 -11.42
CA VAL A 175 -11.47 12.33 -11.36
C VAL A 175 -12.16 12.17 -12.70
N LEU A 176 -12.06 10.98 -13.27
CA LEU A 176 -12.72 10.57 -14.50
C LEU A 176 -13.79 9.54 -14.14
N TYR A 177 -15.00 9.76 -14.59
CA TYR A 177 -16.13 8.87 -14.36
C TYR A 177 -16.42 8.07 -15.64
N GLY A 178 -16.81 6.82 -15.47
CA GLY A 178 -17.36 6.01 -16.55
C GLY A 178 -18.74 6.49 -17.01
N PRO A 179 -19.29 5.87 -18.05
CA PRO A 179 -20.55 6.32 -18.67
C PRO A 179 -21.78 6.24 -17.75
N ASN A 180 -21.70 5.49 -16.67
CA ASN A 180 -22.77 5.32 -15.68
C ASN A 180 -22.41 5.86 -14.28
N GLY A 181 -21.26 6.55 -14.16
CA GLY A 181 -20.75 7.10 -12.91
C GLY A 181 -21.19 8.52 -12.63
#